data_5d4eb59079267ffd170e1bd9d73610f4
#
_entry.id   5d4eb59079267ffd170e1bd9d73610f4
#
_cell.length_a   1.000
_cell.length_b   1.000
_cell.length_c   1.000
_cell.angle_alpha   90.00
_cell.angle_beta   90.00
_cell.angle_gamma   90.00
#
_symmetry.space_group_name_H-M   'P 1'
#
loop_
_entity.id
_entity.type
_entity.pdbx_description
1 polymer ?
#
loop_
_entity_poly.entity_id
_entity_poly.type
_entity_poly.pdbx_seq_one_letter_code
_entity_poly.pdbx_strand_id
1 'polypeptide(L)'
;MVFDACGAGATAYRDQKSLEILDAAKITVIKGNGSEIARIAGLEVETKGVDAGQVSADLREIARSLSGKRGCTVVITGVEDIVAGDGKLFLVRNGHPMMANLVGTGCMATSVIGTFAGATPDRIPEAAAAGLACFEIAAELAVQKSDGPAAFKQQLFDCVFRLDERQVEALQRVAAAD
;
A
#
# COMPACT_ATOMS: atom_id res chain seq x y z
N MET A 1 2.94 -14.75 1.48
CA MET A 1 3.09 -13.83 2.64
C MET A 1 3.08 -12.39 2.16
N VAL A 2 2.41 -11.48 2.88
CA VAL A 2 2.49 -10.02 2.66
C VAL A 2 3.37 -9.44 3.76
N PHE A 3 4.33 -8.61 3.37
CA PHE A 3 5.27 -7.93 4.27
C PHE A 3 4.99 -6.42 4.24
N ASP A 4 4.66 -5.85 5.39
CA ASP A 4 4.55 -4.39 5.57
C ASP A 4 5.89 -3.85 6.08
N ALA A 5 6.54 -3.00 5.29
CA ALA A 5 7.83 -2.40 5.61
C ALA A 5 7.73 -1.27 6.66
N CYS A 6 6.68 -1.28 7.45
CA CYS A 6 6.34 -0.25 8.42
C CYS A 6 7.53 0.16 9.30
N GLY A 7 7.95 1.42 9.16
CA GLY A 7 9.04 2.02 9.91
C GLY A 7 10.45 1.68 9.39
N ALA A 8 10.59 1.10 8.19
CA ALA A 8 11.89 1.03 7.52
C ALA A 8 12.43 2.46 7.31
N GLY A 9 13.71 2.65 7.61
CA GLY A 9 14.35 3.97 7.61
C GLY A 9 14.27 4.72 8.94
N ALA A 10 13.40 4.33 9.88
CA ALA A 10 13.29 5.00 11.17
C ALA A 10 14.44 4.66 12.13
N THR A 11 14.99 3.46 12.08
CA THR A 11 16.15 3.02 12.86
C THR A 11 16.93 1.96 12.10
N ALA A 12 18.24 1.89 12.32
CA ALA A 12 19.10 0.84 11.75
C ALA A 12 18.63 -0.58 12.10
N TYR A 13 18.06 -0.75 13.30
CA TYR A 13 17.50 -2.04 13.72
C TYR A 13 16.30 -2.46 12.85
N ARG A 14 15.39 -1.53 12.55
CA ARG A 14 14.23 -1.82 11.68
C ARG A 14 14.67 -2.15 10.25
N ASP A 15 15.66 -1.44 9.73
CA ASP A 15 16.23 -1.72 8.41
C ASP A 15 16.82 -3.12 8.36
N GLN A 16 17.67 -3.46 9.34
CA GLN A 16 18.27 -4.77 9.43
C GLN A 16 17.21 -5.88 9.51
N LYS A 17 16.22 -5.75 10.40
CA LYS A 17 15.17 -6.77 10.57
C LYS A 17 14.25 -6.88 9.36
N SER A 18 13.95 -5.78 8.69
CA SER A 18 13.20 -5.82 7.43
C SER A 18 13.93 -6.63 6.36
N LEU A 19 15.22 -6.40 6.18
CA LEU A 19 16.04 -7.14 5.21
C LEU A 19 16.18 -8.62 5.61
N GLU A 20 16.43 -8.92 6.87
CA GLU A 20 16.50 -10.30 7.37
C GLU A 20 15.19 -11.08 7.08
N ILE A 21 14.02 -10.48 7.29
CA ILE A 21 12.72 -11.10 6.98
C ILE A 21 12.56 -11.32 5.48
N LEU A 22 12.90 -10.31 4.68
CA LEU A 22 12.80 -10.39 3.21
C LEU A 22 13.73 -11.46 2.62
N ASP A 23 14.85 -11.76 3.27
CA ASP A 23 15.81 -12.78 2.83
C ASP A 23 15.45 -14.17 3.36
N ALA A 24 14.81 -14.25 4.53
CA ALA A 24 14.47 -15.51 5.18
C ALA A 24 13.13 -16.11 4.72
N ALA A 25 12.21 -15.29 4.19
CA ALA A 25 10.85 -15.71 3.88
C ALA A 25 10.49 -15.49 2.40
N LYS A 26 9.67 -16.38 1.84
CA LYS A 26 9.07 -16.16 0.51
C LYS A 26 7.96 -15.11 0.62
N ILE A 27 8.29 -13.88 0.24
CA ILE A 27 7.35 -12.76 0.24
C ILE A 27 6.64 -12.70 -1.12
N THR A 28 5.32 -12.59 -1.09
CA THR A 28 4.46 -12.44 -2.28
C THR A 28 4.19 -10.97 -2.59
N VAL A 29 4.00 -10.15 -1.54
CA VAL A 29 3.77 -8.71 -1.66
C VAL A 29 4.62 -7.99 -0.63
N ILE A 30 5.38 -6.98 -1.05
CA ILE A 30 6.03 -5.99 -0.18
C ILE A 30 5.20 -4.71 -0.25
N LYS A 31 4.81 -4.15 0.88
CA LYS A 31 4.07 -2.87 0.94
C LYS A 31 4.77 -1.92 1.89
N GLY A 32 4.79 -0.66 1.55
CA GLY A 32 5.27 0.45 2.37
C GLY A 32 4.93 1.79 1.74
N ASN A 33 5.24 2.89 2.43
CA ASN A 33 5.21 4.21 1.80
C ASN A 33 6.47 4.44 0.93
N GLY A 34 6.53 5.57 0.21
CA GLY A 34 7.63 5.85 -0.71
C GLY A 34 9.01 5.82 -0.05
N SER A 35 9.16 6.38 1.16
CA SER A 35 10.44 6.38 1.88
C SER A 35 10.82 4.99 2.42
N GLU A 36 9.85 4.23 2.91
CA GLU A 36 10.07 2.86 3.38
C GLU A 36 10.52 1.94 2.24
N ILE A 37 9.85 2.01 1.10
CA ILE A 37 10.20 1.17 -0.06
C ILE A 37 11.54 1.60 -0.68
N ALA A 38 11.81 2.90 -0.77
CA ALA A 38 13.12 3.39 -1.23
C ALA A 38 14.25 2.88 -0.31
N ARG A 39 14.04 2.88 1.00
CA ARG A 39 15.00 2.32 1.98
C ARG A 39 15.21 0.83 1.79
N ILE A 40 14.15 0.04 1.62
CA ILE A 40 14.21 -1.41 1.32
C ILE A 40 14.92 -1.67 -0.01
N ALA A 41 14.75 -0.80 -1.00
CA ALA A 41 15.44 -0.88 -2.30
C ALA A 41 16.95 -0.58 -2.20
N GLY A 42 17.43 -0.10 -1.05
CA GLY A 42 18.85 0.24 -0.82
C GLY A 42 19.23 1.65 -1.23
N LEU A 43 18.24 2.54 -1.40
CA LEU A 43 18.49 3.95 -1.68
C LEU A 43 18.70 4.73 -0.37
N GLU A 44 19.65 5.66 -0.38
CA GLU A 44 19.80 6.61 0.73
C GLU A 44 18.70 7.67 0.62
N VAL A 45 17.75 7.60 1.56
CA VAL A 45 16.68 8.59 1.68
C VAL A 45 16.86 9.32 2.99
N GLU A 46 16.96 10.65 2.96
CA GLU A 46 16.86 11.46 4.17
C GLU A 46 15.42 11.38 4.69
N THR A 47 15.20 10.50 5.66
CA THR A 47 13.91 10.37 6.33
C THR A 47 13.76 11.47 7.37
N LYS A 48 13.00 12.51 7.07
CA LYS A 48 12.49 13.47 8.06
C LYS A 48 11.15 12.97 8.60
N GLY A 49 11.19 12.09 9.59
CA GLY A 49 9.98 11.66 10.31
C GLY A 49 9.05 10.72 9.52
N VAL A 50 7.84 10.52 10.03
CA VAL A 50 6.79 9.64 9.46
C VAL A 50 6.13 10.24 8.20
N ASP A 51 6.38 11.53 7.94
CA ASP A 51 5.93 12.20 6.73
C ASP A 51 6.85 11.85 5.56
N ALA A 52 6.23 11.43 4.44
CA ALA A 52 6.89 11.09 3.20
C ALA A 52 7.83 12.23 2.75
N GLY A 53 9.11 12.14 3.12
CA GLY A 53 10.15 13.00 2.57
C GLY A 53 10.10 12.88 1.04
N GLN A 54 10.27 13.99 0.32
CA GLN A 54 10.32 13.97 -1.13
C GLN A 54 11.47 13.05 -1.56
N VAL A 55 11.11 11.84 -2.00
CA VAL A 55 12.04 10.97 -2.71
C VAL A 55 12.22 11.60 -4.08
N SER A 56 13.42 12.10 -4.37
CA SER A 56 13.74 12.71 -5.67
C SER A 56 13.80 11.69 -6.82
N ALA A 57 13.69 10.41 -6.53
CA ALA A 57 13.68 9.31 -7.48
C ALA A 57 12.24 8.96 -7.92
N ASP A 58 12.08 8.47 -9.14
CA ASP A 58 10.81 7.99 -9.65
C ASP A 58 10.35 6.73 -8.87
N LEU A 59 9.31 6.87 -8.05
CA LEU A 59 8.77 5.78 -7.24
C LEU A 59 8.26 4.61 -8.11
N ARG A 60 7.85 4.86 -9.34
CA ARG A 60 7.41 3.80 -10.28
C ARG A 60 8.60 2.93 -10.68
N GLU A 61 9.73 3.56 -10.98
CA GLU A 61 10.96 2.84 -11.31
C GLU A 61 11.49 2.05 -10.10
N ILE A 62 11.44 2.63 -8.90
CA ILE A 62 11.80 1.93 -7.66
C ILE A 62 10.92 0.70 -7.46
N ALA A 63 9.59 0.84 -7.64
CA ALA A 63 8.66 -0.27 -7.49
C ALA A 63 8.94 -1.39 -8.51
N ARG A 64 9.16 -1.05 -9.78
CA ARG A 64 9.50 -2.01 -10.84
C ARG A 64 10.82 -2.74 -10.54
N SER A 65 11.87 -1.98 -10.23
CA SER A 65 13.19 -2.51 -9.95
C SER A 65 13.18 -3.46 -8.75
N LEU A 66 12.55 -3.05 -7.65
CA LEU A 66 12.45 -3.89 -6.44
C LEU A 66 11.60 -5.14 -6.70
N SER A 67 10.49 -5.00 -7.43
CA SER A 67 9.64 -6.12 -7.85
C SER A 67 10.42 -7.14 -8.67
N GLY A 68 11.16 -6.71 -9.70
CA GLY A 68 12.00 -7.57 -10.51
C GLY A 68 13.11 -8.24 -9.71
N LYS A 69 13.78 -7.49 -8.83
CA LYS A 69 14.87 -8.00 -7.99
C LYS A 69 14.40 -9.06 -6.99
N ARG A 70 13.20 -8.89 -6.40
CA ARG A 70 12.67 -9.78 -5.35
C ARG A 70 11.71 -10.85 -5.89
N GLY A 71 11.28 -10.74 -7.14
CA GLY A 71 10.31 -11.67 -7.74
C GLY A 71 8.95 -11.64 -7.01
N CYS A 72 8.48 -10.45 -6.61
CA CYS A 72 7.24 -10.27 -5.85
C CYS A 72 6.54 -8.98 -6.29
N THR A 73 5.29 -8.81 -5.89
CA THR A 73 4.57 -7.55 -6.09
C THR A 73 5.03 -6.51 -5.06
N VAL A 74 5.26 -5.28 -5.51
CA VAL A 74 5.61 -4.13 -4.64
C VAL A 74 4.46 -3.13 -4.67
N VAL A 75 4.01 -2.70 -3.49
CA VAL A 75 2.98 -1.69 -3.30
C VAL A 75 3.60 -0.49 -2.58
N ILE A 76 3.56 0.68 -3.22
CA ILE A 76 3.96 1.95 -2.61
C ILE A 76 2.70 2.76 -2.34
N THR A 77 2.44 3.07 -1.07
CA THR A 77 1.30 3.90 -0.69
C THR A 77 1.68 5.37 -0.59
N GLY A 78 0.79 6.26 -1.09
CA GLY A 78 1.00 7.70 -1.14
C GLY A 78 -0.26 8.48 -1.46
N VAL A 79 -0.14 9.60 -2.16
CA VAL A 79 -1.27 10.35 -2.73
C VAL A 79 -1.81 9.64 -3.98
N GLU A 80 -0.93 9.06 -4.76
CA GLU A 80 -1.20 8.07 -5.80
C GLU A 80 -0.43 6.81 -5.41
N ASP A 81 -1.13 5.71 -5.27
CA ASP A 81 -0.47 4.45 -4.93
C ASP A 81 0.00 3.75 -6.19
N ILE A 82 1.10 3.03 -6.03
CA ILE A 82 1.77 2.31 -7.11
C ILE A 82 1.79 0.83 -6.77
N VAL A 83 1.37 -0.01 -7.70
CA VAL A 83 1.46 -1.46 -7.59
C VAL A 83 2.24 -2.00 -8.78
N ALA A 84 3.41 -2.59 -8.54
CA ALA A 84 4.27 -3.16 -9.57
C ALA A 84 4.49 -4.65 -9.35
N GLY A 85 4.33 -5.47 -10.38
CA GLY A 85 4.56 -6.91 -10.31
C GLY A 85 4.33 -7.59 -11.66
N ASP A 86 5.03 -8.67 -11.93
CA ASP A 86 4.89 -9.48 -13.14
C ASP A 86 4.94 -8.65 -14.45
N GLY A 87 5.79 -7.63 -14.49
CA GLY A 87 5.93 -6.70 -15.62
C GLY A 87 4.79 -5.69 -15.76
N LYS A 88 3.81 -5.68 -14.85
CA LYS A 88 2.67 -4.76 -14.84
C LYS A 88 2.89 -3.64 -13.85
N LEU A 89 2.27 -2.48 -14.11
CA LEU A 89 2.17 -1.36 -13.19
C LEU A 89 0.72 -0.90 -13.13
N PHE A 90 0.22 -0.71 -11.91
CA PHE A 90 -1.09 -0.10 -11.66
C PHE A 90 -0.92 1.13 -10.78
N LEU A 91 -1.72 2.16 -11.06
CA LEU A 91 -1.85 3.36 -10.27
C LEU A 91 -3.24 3.37 -9.64
N VAL A 92 -3.31 3.53 -8.33
CA VAL A 92 -4.57 3.65 -7.58
C VAL A 92 -4.66 5.08 -7.06
N ARG A 93 -5.77 5.76 -7.35
CA ARG A 93 -6.00 7.17 -7.02
C ARG A 93 -7.20 7.36 -6.11
N ASN A 94 -7.62 6.29 -5.47
CA ASN A 94 -8.62 6.32 -4.41
C ASN A 94 -7.96 6.80 -3.09
N GLY A 95 -8.76 6.89 -2.05
CA GLY A 95 -8.29 7.29 -0.74
C GLY A 95 -8.63 8.73 -0.36
N HIS A 96 -8.39 9.04 0.90
CA HIS A 96 -8.70 10.36 1.45
C HIS A 96 -7.66 10.76 2.51
N PRO A 97 -7.28 12.06 2.60
CA PRO A 97 -6.29 12.54 3.58
C PRO A 97 -6.62 12.23 5.05
N MET A 98 -7.90 12.02 5.39
CA MET A 98 -8.32 11.62 6.73
C MET A 98 -7.66 10.31 7.19
N MET A 99 -7.28 9.43 6.25
CA MET A 99 -6.59 8.17 6.55
C MET A 99 -5.25 8.40 7.26
N ALA A 100 -4.55 9.49 6.95
CA ALA A 100 -3.29 9.85 7.58
C ALA A 100 -3.45 10.28 9.06
N ASN A 101 -4.65 10.73 9.46
CA ASN A 101 -4.96 11.09 10.84
C ASN A 101 -5.29 9.88 11.73
N LEU A 102 -5.28 8.67 11.17
CA LEU A 102 -5.62 7.46 11.87
C LEU A 102 -4.46 6.46 11.84
N VAL A 103 -3.87 6.18 13.00
CA VAL A 103 -2.83 5.16 13.12
C VAL A 103 -3.41 3.78 12.80
N GLY A 104 -2.71 3.03 11.96
CA GLY A 104 -3.07 1.65 11.59
C GLY A 104 -3.77 1.48 10.24
N THR A 105 -4.12 2.54 9.53
CA THR A 105 -4.70 2.45 8.18
C THR A 105 -3.78 1.72 7.20
N GLY A 106 -2.46 1.95 7.29
CA GLY A 106 -1.48 1.21 6.51
C GLY A 106 -1.51 -0.29 6.77
N CYS A 107 -1.54 -0.69 8.04
CA CYS A 107 -1.63 -2.11 8.43
C CYS A 107 -2.97 -2.75 8.01
N MET A 108 -4.07 -1.99 8.08
CA MET A 108 -5.38 -2.45 7.59
C MET A 108 -5.35 -2.65 6.06
N ALA A 109 -4.80 -1.70 5.31
CA ALA A 109 -4.60 -1.84 3.87
C ALA A 109 -3.79 -3.10 3.54
N THR A 110 -2.69 -3.36 4.26
CA THR A 110 -1.87 -4.57 4.10
C THR A 110 -2.68 -5.85 4.31
N SER A 111 -3.58 -5.86 5.30
CA SER A 111 -4.45 -7.01 5.59
C SER A 111 -5.46 -7.25 4.46
N VAL A 112 -6.05 -6.18 3.92
CA VAL A 112 -6.99 -6.26 2.79
C VAL A 112 -6.26 -6.73 1.53
N ILE A 113 -5.09 -6.17 1.21
CA ILE A 113 -4.24 -6.64 0.09
C ILE A 113 -3.95 -8.13 0.24
N GLY A 114 -3.60 -8.57 1.44
CA GLY A 114 -3.33 -9.99 1.73
C GLY A 114 -4.54 -10.89 1.50
N THR A 115 -5.74 -10.44 1.83
CA THR A 115 -6.99 -11.16 1.58
C THR A 115 -7.25 -11.34 0.09
N PHE A 116 -7.13 -10.28 -0.70
CA PHE A 116 -7.31 -10.34 -2.15
C PHE A 116 -6.25 -11.20 -2.82
N ALA A 117 -4.98 -11.06 -2.44
CA ALA A 117 -3.88 -11.87 -2.94
C ALA A 117 -4.06 -13.36 -2.61
N GLY A 118 -4.62 -13.68 -1.45
CA GLY A 118 -4.97 -15.05 -1.07
C GLY A 118 -6.13 -15.63 -1.87
N ALA A 119 -7.11 -14.80 -2.23
CA ALA A 119 -8.26 -15.20 -3.04
C ALA A 119 -7.92 -15.36 -4.53
N THR A 120 -6.88 -14.67 -5.02
CA THR A 120 -6.51 -14.66 -6.45
C THR A 120 -5.00 -14.84 -6.61
N PRO A 121 -4.45 -16.01 -6.26
CA PRO A 121 -3.01 -16.24 -6.17
C PRO A 121 -2.27 -16.20 -7.53
N ASP A 122 -2.99 -16.37 -8.63
CA ASP A 122 -2.44 -16.35 -9.98
C ASP A 122 -2.34 -14.95 -10.60
N ARG A 123 -2.85 -13.91 -9.90
CA ARG A 123 -2.94 -12.54 -10.38
C ARG A 123 -2.65 -11.54 -9.24
N ILE A 124 -1.49 -11.70 -8.62
CA ILE A 124 -1.12 -10.94 -7.40
C ILE A 124 -1.11 -9.42 -7.62
N PRO A 125 -0.52 -8.85 -8.69
CA PRO A 125 -0.54 -7.41 -8.89
C PRO A 125 -1.94 -6.82 -8.99
N GLU A 126 -2.82 -7.46 -9.77
CA GLU A 126 -4.22 -7.05 -9.92
C GLU A 126 -4.98 -7.19 -8.61
N ALA A 127 -4.76 -8.29 -7.89
CA ALA A 127 -5.37 -8.54 -6.59
C ALA A 127 -4.94 -7.47 -5.56
N ALA A 128 -3.67 -7.10 -5.55
CA ALA A 128 -3.15 -6.06 -4.67
C ALA A 128 -3.76 -4.68 -4.99
N ALA A 129 -3.82 -4.31 -6.27
CA ALA A 129 -4.43 -3.06 -6.72
C ALA A 129 -5.93 -3.01 -6.41
N ALA A 130 -6.66 -4.12 -6.64
CA ALA A 130 -8.09 -4.21 -6.33
C ALA A 130 -8.36 -4.11 -4.82
N GLY A 131 -7.59 -4.84 -4.01
CA GLY A 131 -7.73 -4.78 -2.55
C GLY A 131 -7.47 -3.40 -1.99
N LEU A 132 -6.44 -2.71 -2.50
CA LEU A 132 -6.12 -1.34 -2.11
C LEU A 132 -7.24 -0.38 -2.50
N ALA A 133 -7.71 -0.43 -3.75
CA ALA A 133 -8.82 0.40 -4.23
C ALA A 133 -10.10 0.18 -3.40
N CYS A 134 -10.47 -1.07 -3.09
CA CYS A 134 -11.63 -1.38 -2.24
C CYS A 134 -11.51 -0.75 -0.86
N PHE A 135 -10.34 -0.86 -0.21
CA PHE A 135 -10.11 -0.28 1.10
C PHE A 135 -10.20 1.25 1.07
N GLU A 136 -9.64 1.87 0.05
CA GLU A 136 -9.63 3.32 -0.12
C GLU A 136 -11.00 3.90 -0.51
N ILE A 137 -11.77 3.19 -1.34
CA ILE A 137 -13.18 3.54 -1.62
C ILE A 137 -13.99 3.49 -0.32
N ALA A 138 -13.79 2.48 0.50
CA ALA A 138 -14.45 2.41 1.81
C ALA A 138 -14.06 3.59 2.70
N ALA A 139 -12.81 4.06 2.64
CA ALA A 139 -12.37 5.24 3.37
C ALA A 139 -13.04 6.52 2.83
N GLU A 140 -13.17 6.70 1.52
CA GLU A 140 -13.89 7.82 0.91
C GLU A 140 -15.36 7.87 1.35
N LEU A 141 -16.02 6.72 1.35
CA LEU A 141 -17.41 6.59 1.83
C LEU A 141 -17.54 6.85 3.33
N ALA A 142 -16.55 6.44 4.12
CA ALA A 142 -16.52 6.65 5.57
C ALA A 142 -16.38 8.12 5.94
N VAL A 143 -15.56 8.87 5.22
CA VAL A 143 -15.40 10.33 5.45
C VAL A 143 -16.71 11.08 5.30
N GLN A 144 -17.54 10.71 4.32
CA GLN A 144 -18.85 11.36 4.08
C GLN A 144 -19.83 11.18 5.26
N LYS A 145 -19.54 10.24 6.17
CA LYS A 145 -20.36 9.90 7.34
C LYS A 145 -19.68 10.25 8.67
N SER A 146 -18.63 11.07 8.62
CA SER A 146 -17.75 11.28 9.79
C SER A 146 -17.43 12.75 9.99
N ASP A 147 -17.58 13.23 11.21
CA ASP A 147 -17.24 14.61 11.61
C ASP A 147 -15.80 14.73 12.15
N GLY A 148 -15.07 13.61 12.25
CA GLY A 148 -13.71 13.60 12.78
C GLY A 148 -13.07 12.20 12.79
N PRO A 149 -11.79 12.09 13.19
CA PRO A 149 -11.03 10.85 13.04
C PRO A 149 -11.59 9.67 13.86
N ALA A 150 -12.19 9.90 15.01
CA ALA A 150 -12.79 8.82 15.81
C ALA A 150 -14.03 8.23 15.13
N ALA A 151 -14.95 9.06 14.65
CA ALA A 151 -16.11 8.64 13.87
C ALA A 151 -15.66 8.00 12.55
N PHE A 152 -14.67 8.58 11.88
CA PHE A 152 -14.09 8.01 10.67
C PHE A 152 -13.59 6.58 10.86
N LYS A 153 -12.89 6.31 11.97
CA LYS A 153 -12.42 4.94 12.27
C LYS A 153 -13.57 3.94 12.33
N GLN A 154 -14.63 4.27 13.02
CA GLN A 154 -15.82 3.40 13.13
C GLN A 154 -16.49 3.22 11.78
N GLN A 155 -16.72 4.31 11.06
CA GLN A 155 -17.34 4.28 9.74
C GLN A 155 -16.49 3.53 8.70
N LEU A 156 -15.17 3.57 8.80
CA LEU A 156 -14.28 2.82 7.91
C LEU A 156 -14.54 1.31 7.99
N PHE A 157 -14.64 0.75 9.20
CA PHE A 157 -14.97 -0.67 9.38
C PHE A 157 -16.35 -1.00 8.79
N ASP A 158 -17.35 -0.15 9.07
CA ASP A 158 -18.71 -0.33 8.56
C ASP A 158 -18.75 -0.23 7.02
N CYS A 159 -17.99 0.68 6.43
CA CYS A 159 -17.93 0.85 4.98
C CYS A 159 -17.20 -0.30 4.31
N VAL A 160 -16.10 -0.80 4.89
CA VAL A 160 -15.41 -2.01 4.39
C VAL A 160 -16.36 -3.21 4.41
N PHE A 161 -17.11 -3.39 5.51
CA PHE A 161 -18.07 -4.50 5.66
C PHE A 161 -19.21 -4.43 4.64
N ARG A 162 -19.67 -3.22 4.30
CA ARG A 162 -20.85 -3.00 3.42
C ARG A 162 -20.48 -2.73 1.97
N LEU A 163 -19.18 -2.69 1.62
CA LEU A 163 -18.74 -2.40 0.27
C LEU A 163 -19.27 -3.46 -0.70
N ASP A 164 -19.92 -3.03 -1.76
CA ASP A 164 -20.45 -3.90 -2.80
C ASP A 164 -19.82 -3.62 -4.18
N GLU A 165 -20.07 -4.53 -5.11
CA GLU A 165 -19.53 -4.47 -6.47
C GLU A 165 -19.94 -3.17 -7.20
N ARG A 166 -21.18 -2.71 -7.05
CA ARG A 166 -21.69 -1.49 -7.71
C ARG A 166 -20.95 -0.24 -7.24
N GLN A 167 -20.65 -0.18 -5.94
CA GLN A 167 -19.88 0.91 -5.36
C GLN A 167 -18.43 0.90 -5.88
N VAL A 168 -17.83 -0.28 -5.97
CA VAL A 168 -16.47 -0.43 -6.51
C VAL A 168 -16.44 -0.03 -7.99
N GLU A 169 -17.34 -0.55 -8.81
CA GLU A 169 -17.43 -0.19 -10.24
C GLU A 169 -17.60 1.32 -10.47
N ALA A 170 -18.44 1.97 -9.66
CA ALA A 170 -18.73 3.39 -9.80
C ALA A 170 -17.60 4.31 -9.32
N LEU A 171 -16.81 3.88 -8.35
CA LEU A 171 -15.87 4.76 -7.61
C LEU A 171 -14.40 4.41 -7.84
N GLN A 172 -14.05 3.25 -8.39
CA GLN A 172 -12.68 2.84 -8.58
C GLN A 172 -11.93 3.78 -9.54
N ARG A 173 -10.70 4.13 -9.16
CA ARG A 173 -9.78 4.95 -9.95
C ARG A 173 -8.45 4.24 -10.12
N VAL A 174 -8.51 3.01 -10.66
CA VAL A 174 -7.35 2.19 -10.99
C VAL A 174 -7.02 2.33 -12.46
N ALA A 175 -5.77 2.60 -12.78
CA ALA A 175 -5.28 2.67 -14.13
C ALA A 175 -4.06 1.77 -14.31
N ALA A 176 -4.00 1.02 -15.40
CA ALA A 176 -2.74 0.41 -15.83
C ALA A 176 -1.82 1.50 -16.39
N ALA A 177 -0.52 1.41 -16.11
CA ALA A 177 0.49 2.33 -16.60
C ALA A 177 1.66 1.56 -17.24
N ASP A 178 2.31 2.21 -18.21
CA ASP A 178 3.49 1.68 -18.91
C ASP A 178 4.77 1.82 -18.09
#